data_56e548467ffdb4fd145926c6436f590a
#
_entry.id   56e548467ffdb4fd145926c6436f590a
#
_cell.length_a   1.000
_cell.length_b   1.000
_cell.length_c   1.000
_cell.angle_alpha   90.00
_cell.angle_beta   90.00
_cell.angle_gamma   90.00
#
_symmetry.space_group_name_H-M   'P 1'
#
loop_
_entity.id
_entity.type
_entity.pdbx_description
1 polymer ?
#
loop_
_entity_poly.entity_id
_entity_poly.type
_entity_poly.pdbx_seq_one_letter_code
_entity_poly.pdbx_strand_id
1 'polypeptide(L)'
;MSIPQLDWGGAAPFLVLTLTALGILLFDLFLSVRHKVWLMHLGLTGVLLTMALLVSGFGDQKRVVGEMLILDDFSRFFHLLFLLIAALTFLVSVKDVEQERIHRGEYYALVLFATLGMMVMASAADLIMLFLGLEALSIPLYILSGFLRGQLTSNEAALKYLLLGAFASAFLLYGIAFLYGSAGSTRLDRIAAHLSHGAAWENPLVFFGIGLLLVGLAFKIGAVPFHMWLPDVYEGAPTSVTAFMIAGTKAAAFAALLRAFGTALTP
;
A
#
# COMPACT_ATOMS: atom_id res chain seq x y z
N MET A 1 28.01 -11.94 -9.20
CA MET A 1 26.80 -11.29 -8.67
C MET A 1 26.75 -11.58 -7.18
N SER A 2 26.98 -10.57 -6.33
CA SER A 2 26.80 -10.72 -4.88
C SER A 2 25.29 -10.78 -4.59
N ILE A 3 24.84 -11.75 -3.82
CA ILE A 3 23.46 -11.82 -3.33
C ILE A 3 23.19 -10.54 -2.54
N PRO A 4 22.09 -9.81 -2.81
CA PRO A 4 21.75 -8.60 -2.04
C PRO A 4 21.69 -8.96 -0.56
N GLN A 5 22.50 -8.29 0.26
CA GLN A 5 22.46 -8.50 1.70
C GLN A 5 21.12 -7.96 2.23
N LEU A 6 20.33 -8.85 2.85
CA LEU A 6 19.09 -8.47 3.52
C LEU A 6 19.43 -7.90 4.90
N ASP A 7 19.14 -6.64 5.13
CA ASP A 7 19.16 -6.08 6.49
C ASP A 7 17.95 -6.59 7.28
N TRP A 8 18.17 -7.61 8.09
CA TRP A 8 17.12 -8.22 8.91
C TRP A 8 16.48 -7.23 9.88
N GLY A 9 17.25 -6.28 10.43
CA GLY A 9 16.72 -5.25 11.32
C GLY A 9 15.76 -4.31 10.62
N GLY A 10 16.08 -3.92 9.38
CA GLY A 10 15.19 -3.10 8.55
C GLY A 10 14.00 -3.89 8.00
N ALA A 11 14.15 -5.19 7.76
CA ALA A 11 13.07 -6.05 7.26
C ALA A 11 12.08 -6.48 8.35
N ALA A 12 12.48 -6.44 9.63
CA ALA A 12 11.69 -6.98 10.75
C ALA A 12 10.25 -6.44 10.82
N PRO A 13 9.95 -5.13 10.67
CA PRO A 13 8.57 -4.62 10.70
C PRO A 13 7.69 -5.24 9.61
N PHE A 14 8.21 -5.38 8.40
CA PHE A 14 7.48 -5.99 7.27
C PHE A 14 7.25 -7.48 7.50
N LEU A 15 8.25 -8.19 8.03
CA LEU A 15 8.15 -9.62 8.32
C LEU A 15 7.16 -9.90 9.44
N VAL A 16 7.18 -9.14 10.53
CA VAL A 16 6.23 -9.31 11.65
C VAL A 16 4.81 -9.13 11.16
N LEU A 17 4.53 -8.09 10.38
CA LEU A 17 3.19 -7.83 9.86
C LEU A 17 2.74 -8.93 8.89
N THR A 18 3.64 -9.38 8.00
CA THR A 18 3.37 -10.48 7.06
C THR A 18 3.09 -11.78 7.79
N LEU A 19 3.93 -12.17 8.76
CA LEU A 19 3.74 -13.37 9.54
C LEU A 19 2.46 -13.32 10.37
N THR A 20 2.09 -12.16 10.89
CA THR A 20 0.81 -11.96 11.58
C THR A 20 -0.37 -12.21 10.64
N ALA A 21 -0.35 -11.64 9.42
CA ALA A 21 -1.41 -11.84 8.43
C ALA A 21 -1.55 -13.32 8.03
N LEU A 22 -0.41 -13.98 7.75
CA LEU A 22 -0.38 -15.41 7.43
C LEU A 22 -0.83 -16.26 8.63
N GLY A 23 -0.43 -15.90 9.84
CA GLY A 23 -0.87 -16.55 11.07
C GLY A 23 -2.38 -16.48 11.24
N ILE A 24 -2.98 -15.30 10.99
CA ILE A 24 -4.44 -15.14 11.02
C ILE A 24 -5.12 -16.10 10.06
N LEU A 25 -4.64 -16.21 8.80
CA LEU A 25 -5.21 -17.13 7.82
C LEU A 25 -5.09 -18.58 8.24
N LEU A 26 -3.95 -18.96 8.80
CA LEU A 26 -3.73 -20.34 9.29
C LEU A 26 -4.62 -20.66 10.48
N PHE A 27 -4.68 -19.78 11.49
CA PHE A 27 -5.52 -20.00 12.67
C PHE A 27 -7.01 -19.97 12.35
N ASP A 28 -7.44 -19.19 11.35
CA ASP A 28 -8.85 -19.15 10.91
C ASP A 28 -9.38 -20.53 10.48
N LEU A 29 -8.51 -21.38 9.93
CA LEU A 29 -8.87 -22.74 9.51
C LEU A 29 -9.24 -23.66 10.69
N PHE A 30 -8.68 -23.41 11.87
CA PHE A 30 -8.84 -24.27 13.04
C PHE A 30 -9.83 -23.70 14.06
N LEU A 31 -10.16 -22.40 13.98
CA LEU A 31 -11.03 -21.74 14.94
C LEU A 31 -12.52 -21.88 14.54
N SER A 32 -13.34 -22.27 15.51
CA SER A 32 -14.78 -22.22 15.36
C SER A 32 -15.26 -20.76 15.30
N VAL A 33 -16.42 -20.53 14.66
CA VAL A 33 -17.03 -19.20 14.45
C VAL A 33 -17.06 -18.37 15.75
N ARG A 34 -17.36 -19.02 16.87
CA ARG A 34 -17.45 -18.37 18.19
C ARG A 34 -16.12 -17.80 18.69
N HIS A 35 -15.00 -18.32 18.24
CA HIS A 35 -13.65 -17.94 18.68
C HIS A 35 -12.91 -17.03 17.67
N LYS A 36 -13.53 -16.70 16.55
CA LYS A 36 -12.88 -15.85 15.51
C LYS A 36 -12.56 -14.42 15.96
N VAL A 37 -13.16 -13.95 17.05
CA VAL A 37 -12.78 -12.68 17.70
C VAL A 37 -11.30 -12.67 18.12
N TRP A 38 -10.71 -13.82 18.45
CA TRP A 38 -9.29 -13.94 18.78
C TRP A 38 -8.36 -13.56 17.61
N LEU A 39 -8.83 -13.69 16.37
CA LEU A 39 -8.05 -13.30 15.19
C LEU A 39 -7.85 -11.79 15.12
N MET A 40 -8.85 -11.00 15.54
CA MET A 40 -8.70 -9.55 15.69
C MET A 40 -7.62 -9.22 16.74
N HIS A 41 -7.65 -9.87 17.89
CA HIS A 41 -6.64 -9.64 18.92
C HIS A 41 -5.24 -10.04 18.46
N LEU A 42 -5.11 -11.15 17.71
CA LEU A 42 -3.85 -11.55 17.08
C LEU A 42 -3.37 -10.46 16.10
N GLY A 43 -4.26 -9.92 15.28
CA GLY A 43 -3.95 -8.81 14.38
C GLY A 43 -3.49 -7.56 15.12
N LEU A 44 -4.22 -7.15 16.18
CA LEU A 44 -3.84 -6.01 17.01
C LEU A 44 -2.48 -6.20 17.70
N THR A 45 -2.19 -7.39 18.22
CA THR A 45 -0.88 -7.68 18.82
C THR A 45 0.24 -7.59 17.80
N GLY A 46 0.04 -8.10 16.57
CA GLY A 46 1.01 -7.96 15.48
C GLY A 46 1.23 -6.50 15.07
N VAL A 47 0.16 -5.71 14.98
CA VAL A 47 0.24 -4.27 14.70
C VAL A 47 1.03 -3.54 15.80
N LEU A 48 0.71 -3.77 17.07
CA LEU A 48 1.40 -3.13 18.20
C LEU A 48 2.88 -3.52 18.28
N LEU A 49 3.20 -4.79 18.04
CA LEU A 49 4.59 -5.26 17.97
C LEU A 49 5.35 -4.57 16.83
N THR A 50 4.73 -4.45 15.66
CA THR A 50 5.33 -3.76 14.51
C THR A 50 5.54 -2.27 14.83
N MET A 51 4.58 -1.60 15.50
CA MET A 51 4.74 -0.22 15.94
C MET A 51 5.91 -0.05 16.92
N ALA A 52 6.05 -0.96 17.89
CA ALA A 52 7.15 -0.94 18.85
C ALA A 52 8.53 -1.05 18.18
N LEU A 53 8.66 -1.94 17.19
CA LEU A 53 9.88 -2.09 16.38
C LEU A 53 10.21 -0.82 15.60
N LEU A 54 9.21 -0.13 15.05
CA LEU A 54 9.42 1.12 14.30
C LEU A 54 9.84 2.26 15.20
N VAL A 55 9.23 2.40 16.38
CA VAL A 55 9.55 3.46 17.34
C VAL A 55 10.99 3.33 17.86
N SER A 56 11.45 2.10 18.11
CA SER A 56 12.83 1.86 18.58
C SER A 56 13.93 2.21 17.55
N GLY A 57 13.56 2.39 16.29
CA GLY A 57 14.49 2.65 15.19
C GLY A 57 14.52 4.11 14.70
N PHE A 58 13.81 5.06 15.33
CA PHE A 58 13.88 6.46 14.92
C PHE A 58 15.29 7.02 15.02
N GLY A 59 15.67 7.84 14.03
CA GLY A 59 17.02 8.38 13.88
C GLY A 59 17.98 7.49 13.07
N ASP A 60 17.63 6.21 12.84
CA ASP A 60 18.42 5.28 12.03
C ASP A 60 17.88 5.23 10.60
N GLN A 61 18.76 5.30 9.62
CA GLN A 61 18.41 5.02 8.23
C GLN A 61 18.92 3.63 7.84
N LYS A 62 18.02 2.77 7.36
CA LYS A 62 18.33 1.41 6.89
C LYS A 62 17.90 1.23 5.46
N ARG A 63 18.76 0.58 4.67
CA ARG A 63 18.43 0.16 3.30
C ARG A 63 18.10 -1.33 3.32
N VAL A 64 16.94 -1.68 2.80
CA VAL A 64 16.40 -3.03 2.84
C VAL A 64 16.20 -3.53 1.42
N VAL A 65 16.34 -4.85 1.21
CA VAL A 65 16.13 -5.51 -0.09
C VAL A 65 16.98 -4.86 -1.21
N GLY A 66 18.30 -4.93 -1.10
CA GLY A 66 19.20 -4.45 -2.15
C GLY A 66 19.06 -2.97 -2.47
N GLU A 67 18.79 -2.15 -1.47
CA GLU A 67 18.59 -0.69 -1.60
C GLU A 67 17.27 -0.26 -2.28
N MET A 68 16.36 -1.19 -2.56
CA MET A 68 15.08 -0.88 -3.19
C MET A 68 14.05 -0.28 -2.21
N LEU A 69 14.24 -0.49 -0.89
CA LEU A 69 13.45 0.09 0.18
C LEU A 69 14.35 0.87 1.14
N ILE A 70 13.88 2.02 1.60
CA ILE A 70 14.55 2.86 2.61
C ILE A 70 13.63 2.97 3.83
N LEU A 71 14.16 2.55 4.98
CA LEU A 71 13.51 2.75 6.28
C LEU A 71 14.20 3.94 6.97
N ASP A 72 13.64 5.12 6.77
CA ASP A 72 14.02 6.41 7.34
C ASP A 72 12.90 6.99 8.20
N ASP A 73 13.10 8.14 8.82
CA ASP A 73 12.09 8.76 9.70
C ASP A 73 10.81 9.13 8.94
N PHE A 74 10.92 9.49 7.66
CA PHE A 74 9.76 9.73 6.80
C PHE A 74 8.92 8.45 6.66
N SER A 75 9.53 7.34 6.26
CA SER A 75 8.82 6.08 6.11
C SER A 75 8.27 5.57 7.45
N ARG A 76 9.03 5.70 8.55
CA ARG A 76 8.58 5.30 9.89
C ARG A 76 7.34 6.08 10.34
N PHE A 77 7.32 7.40 10.11
CA PHE A 77 6.14 8.21 10.40
C PHE A 77 4.90 7.69 9.67
N PHE A 78 5.01 7.46 8.36
CA PHE A 78 3.89 6.94 7.60
C PHE A 78 3.52 5.51 7.98
N HIS A 79 4.50 4.65 8.28
CA HIS A 79 4.24 3.29 8.76
C HIS A 79 3.45 3.30 10.06
N LEU A 80 3.80 4.14 11.04
CA LEU A 80 3.06 4.28 12.28
C LEU A 80 1.63 4.78 12.03
N LEU A 81 1.47 5.74 11.12
CA LEU A 81 0.15 6.21 10.69
C LEU A 81 -0.70 5.08 10.08
N PHE A 82 -0.14 4.28 9.17
CA PHE A 82 -0.87 3.16 8.55
C PHE A 82 -1.23 2.08 9.55
N LEU A 83 -0.33 1.75 10.48
CA LEU A 83 -0.59 0.79 11.54
C LEU A 83 -1.66 1.30 12.52
N LEU A 84 -1.67 2.59 12.84
CA LEU A 84 -2.73 3.20 13.64
C LEU A 84 -4.08 3.11 12.93
N ILE A 85 -4.13 3.41 11.63
CA ILE A 85 -5.35 3.29 10.80
C ILE A 85 -5.83 1.83 10.79
N ALA A 86 -4.93 0.86 10.63
CA ALA A 86 -5.28 -0.57 10.68
C ALA A 86 -5.83 -0.99 12.05
N ALA A 87 -5.21 -0.54 13.14
CA ALA A 87 -5.68 -0.81 14.49
C ALA A 87 -7.08 -0.23 14.74
N LEU A 88 -7.31 1.03 14.35
CA LEU A 88 -8.62 1.67 14.45
C LEU A 88 -9.66 0.96 13.58
N THR A 89 -9.28 0.53 12.38
CA THR A 89 -10.15 -0.27 11.49
C THR A 89 -10.58 -1.57 12.17
N PHE A 90 -9.66 -2.29 12.82
CA PHE A 90 -10.00 -3.51 13.56
C PHE A 90 -10.98 -3.23 14.69
N LEU A 91 -10.78 -2.16 15.46
CA LEU A 91 -11.68 -1.79 16.56
C LEU A 91 -13.09 -1.40 16.07
N VAL A 92 -13.17 -0.64 14.99
CA VAL A 92 -14.46 -0.21 14.41
C VAL A 92 -15.17 -1.39 13.75
N SER A 93 -14.43 -2.31 13.13
CA SER A 93 -15.00 -3.43 12.38
C SER A 93 -15.71 -4.47 13.26
N VAL A 94 -15.55 -4.44 14.57
CA VAL A 94 -16.19 -5.41 15.49
C VAL A 94 -17.70 -5.46 15.27
N LYS A 95 -18.35 -4.29 15.20
CA LYS A 95 -19.80 -4.20 14.96
C LYS A 95 -20.19 -4.62 13.55
N ASP A 96 -19.44 -4.19 12.54
CA ASP A 96 -19.71 -4.54 11.14
C ASP A 96 -19.58 -6.05 10.94
N VAL A 97 -18.55 -6.67 11.53
CA VAL A 97 -18.29 -8.11 11.48
C VAL A 97 -19.43 -8.91 12.10
N GLU A 98 -19.99 -8.44 13.22
CA GLU A 98 -21.12 -9.10 13.90
C GLU A 98 -22.44 -8.91 13.13
N GLN A 99 -22.76 -7.69 12.70
CA GLN A 99 -24.03 -7.35 12.04
C GLN A 99 -24.13 -7.95 10.64
N GLU A 100 -23.05 -7.87 9.88
CA GLU A 100 -23.01 -8.39 8.49
C GLU A 100 -22.59 -9.87 8.45
N ARG A 101 -22.44 -10.52 9.60
CA ARG A 101 -22.00 -11.93 9.73
C ARG A 101 -20.69 -12.22 8.97
N ILE A 102 -19.79 -11.26 8.96
CA ILE A 102 -18.45 -11.38 8.37
C ILE A 102 -17.54 -12.18 9.33
N HIS A 103 -17.89 -13.42 9.63
CA HIS A 103 -17.08 -14.26 10.53
C HIS A 103 -15.93 -14.93 9.79
N ARG A 104 -15.02 -14.14 9.17
CA ARG A 104 -13.91 -14.65 8.37
C ARG A 104 -12.61 -13.96 8.76
N GLY A 105 -11.61 -14.74 9.13
CA GLY A 105 -10.27 -14.23 9.42
C GLY A 105 -9.60 -13.55 8.23
N GLU A 106 -10.00 -13.93 7.01
CA GLU A 106 -9.56 -13.31 5.75
C GLU A 106 -9.71 -11.79 5.77
N TYR A 107 -10.76 -11.25 6.42
CA TYR A 107 -10.96 -9.80 6.55
C TYR A 107 -9.77 -9.11 7.22
N TYR A 108 -9.36 -9.60 8.38
CA TYR A 108 -8.24 -9.04 9.14
C TYR A 108 -6.91 -9.21 8.41
N ALA A 109 -6.68 -10.38 7.81
CA ALA A 109 -5.49 -10.63 7.02
C ALA A 109 -5.38 -9.69 5.81
N LEU A 110 -6.48 -9.45 5.08
CA LEU A 110 -6.51 -8.54 3.94
C LEU A 110 -6.22 -7.09 4.34
N VAL A 111 -6.73 -6.62 5.49
CA VAL A 111 -6.38 -5.29 6.02
C VAL A 111 -4.89 -5.21 6.33
N LEU A 112 -4.27 -6.25 6.91
CA LEU A 112 -2.83 -6.28 7.17
C LEU A 112 -2.00 -6.32 5.89
N PHE A 113 -2.40 -7.10 4.87
CA PHE A 113 -1.72 -7.10 3.57
C PHE A 113 -1.82 -5.75 2.86
N ALA A 114 -3.00 -5.10 2.93
CA ALA A 114 -3.15 -3.74 2.40
C ALA A 114 -2.23 -2.76 3.15
N THR A 115 -2.14 -2.86 4.48
CA THR A 115 -1.26 -2.05 5.31
C THR A 115 0.22 -2.28 4.96
N LEU A 116 0.61 -3.54 4.72
CA LEU A 116 1.95 -3.89 4.23
C LEU A 116 2.26 -3.19 2.90
N GLY A 117 1.31 -3.20 1.95
CA GLY A 117 1.43 -2.49 0.68
C GLY A 117 1.66 -0.98 0.87
N MET A 118 0.90 -0.34 1.79
CA MET A 118 1.11 1.07 2.16
C MET A 118 2.52 1.32 2.70
N MET A 119 3.01 0.44 3.58
CA MET A 119 4.36 0.55 4.16
C MET A 119 5.43 0.43 3.07
N VAL A 120 5.28 -0.51 2.13
CA VAL A 120 6.20 -0.66 0.99
C VAL A 120 6.18 0.60 0.12
N MET A 121 5.02 1.17 -0.20
CA MET A 121 4.93 2.42 -0.98
C MET A 121 5.67 3.58 -0.32
N ALA A 122 5.50 3.78 0.99
CA ALA A 122 6.16 4.87 1.72
C ALA A 122 7.68 4.69 1.83
N SER A 123 8.17 3.46 1.77
CA SER A 123 9.60 3.11 1.84
C SER A 123 10.26 2.95 0.48
N ALA A 124 9.52 3.03 -0.63
CA ALA A 124 10.04 2.72 -1.96
C ALA A 124 11.15 3.70 -2.37
N ALA A 125 12.35 3.18 -2.65
CA ALA A 125 13.46 3.89 -3.25
C ALA A 125 13.62 3.58 -4.74
N ASP A 126 12.73 2.74 -5.26
CA ASP A 126 12.70 2.24 -6.63
C ASP A 126 11.26 2.24 -7.13
N LEU A 127 11.05 2.65 -8.38
CA LEU A 127 9.70 2.75 -8.97
C LEU A 127 9.00 1.38 -9.11
N ILE A 128 9.76 0.29 -9.27
CA ILE A 128 9.17 -1.07 -9.29
C ILE A 128 8.67 -1.45 -7.88
N MET A 129 9.42 -1.10 -6.83
CA MET A 129 8.95 -1.32 -5.46
C MET A 129 7.73 -0.48 -5.13
N LEU A 130 7.66 0.76 -5.63
CA LEU A 130 6.46 1.60 -5.51
C LEU A 130 5.26 0.93 -6.17
N PHE A 131 5.43 0.41 -7.39
CA PHE A 131 4.39 -0.32 -8.12
C PHE A 131 3.95 -1.59 -7.38
N LEU A 132 4.90 -2.40 -6.91
CA LEU A 132 4.59 -3.62 -6.14
C LEU A 132 3.86 -3.30 -4.83
N GLY A 133 4.25 -2.23 -4.14
CA GLY A 133 3.55 -1.75 -2.95
C GLY A 133 2.12 -1.31 -3.26
N LEU A 134 1.91 -0.62 -4.37
CA LEU A 134 0.58 -0.19 -4.83
C LEU A 134 -0.31 -1.40 -5.17
N GLU A 135 0.22 -2.44 -5.81
CA GLU A 135 -0.54 -3.65 -6.11
C GLU A 135 -0.82 -4.47 -4.83
N ALA A 136 0.17 -4.58 -3.92
CA ALA A 136 0.00 -5.24 -2.63
C ALA A 136 -1.06 -4.54 -1.75
N LEU A 137 -1.22 -3.22 -1.88
CA LEU A 137 -2.31 -2.46 -1.28
C LEU A 137 -3.64 -2.71 -2.01
N SER A 138 -3.63 -2.71 -3.35
CA SER A 138 -4.84 -2.63 -4.18
C SER A 138 -5.61 -3.94 -4.22
N ILE A 139 -4.92 -5.07 -4.43
CA ILE A 139 -5.55 -6.39 -4.54
C ILE A 139 -6.39 -6.75 -3.30
N PRO A 140 -5.87 -6.62 -2.06
CA PRO A 140 -6.69 -6.81 -0.88
C PRO A 140 -7.90 -5.89 -0.81
N LEU A 141 -7.78 -4.64 -1.25
CA LEU A 141 -8.90 -3.69 -1.23
C LEU A 141 -9.97 -4.00 -2.28
N TYR A 142 -9.59 -4.53 -3.44
CA TYR A 142 -10.58 -5.02 -4.41
C TYR A 142 -11.44 -6.14 -3.81
N ILE A 143 -10.83 -7.04 -3.04
CA ILE A 143 -11.53 -8.12 -2.35
C ILE A 143 -12.37 -7.58 -1.20
N LEU A 144 -11.81 -6.66 -0.39
CA LEU A 144 -12.50 -6.07 0.76
C LEU A 144 -13.70 -5.22 0.34
N SER A 145 -13.64 -4.49 -0.78
CA SER A 145 -14.78 -3.71 -1.28
C SER A 145 -15.97 -4.60 -1.69
N GLY A 146 -15.72 -5.84 -2.14
CA GLY A 146 -16.74 -6.83 -2.47
C GLY A 146 -16.99 -7.86 -1.37
N PHE A 147 -16.66 -7.56 -0.12
CA PHE A 147 -16.68 -8.56 0.94
C PHE A 147 -18.10 -9.02 1.30
N LEU A 148 -19.12 -8.17 1.10
CA LEU A 148 -20.53 -8.47 1.30
C LEU A 148 -21.12 -9.16 0.06
N ARG A 149 -20.70 -10.40 -0.20
CA ARG A 149 -21.02 -11.15 -1.43
C ARG A 149 -22.51 -11.29 -1.74
N GLY A 150 -23.37 -11.19 -0.74
CA GLY A 150 -24.84 -11.24 -0.89
C GLY A 150 -25.45 -9.93 -1.39
N GLN A 151 -24.70 -8.83 -1.43
CA GLN A 151 -25.14 -7.51 -1.83
C GLN A 151 -24.65 -7.18 -3.24
N LEU A 152 -25.57 -6.87 -4.15
CA LEU A 152 -25.22 -6.53 -5.54
C LEU A 152 -24.35 -5.27 -5.61
N THR A 153 -24.61 -4.28 -4.77
CA THR A 153 -23.82 -3.03 -4.69
C THR A 153 -22.38 -3.30 -4.30
N SER A 154 -22.11 -4.24 -3.37
CA SER A 154 -20.77 -4.62 -2.98
C SER A 154 -20.02 -5.34 -4.11
N ASN A 155 -20.68 -6.23 -4.83
CA ASN A 155 -20.10 -6.92 -5.98
C ASN A 155 -19.78 -5.94 -7.12
N GLU A 156 -20.68 -4.97 -7.37
CA GLU A 156 -20.47 -3.91 -8.36
C GLU A 156 -19.30 -3.01 -7.96
N ALA A 157 -19.21 -2.61 -6.69
CA ALA A 157 -18.09 -1.84 -6.14
C ALA A 157 -16.75 -2.53 -6.38
N ALA A 158 -16.65 -3.83 -6.06
CA ALA A 158 -15.44 -4.62 -6.27
C ALA A 158 -15.04 -4.68 -7.75
N LEU A 159 -16.01 -4.94 -8.63
CA LEU A 159 -15.74 -5.05 -10.06
C LEU A 159 -15.30 -3.71 -10.66
N LYS A 160 -15.98 -2.61 -10.34
CA LYS A 160 -15.61 -1.26 -10.79
C LYS A 160 -14.22 -0.89 -10.28
N TYR A 161 -13.95 -1.16 -9.00
CA TYR A 161 -12.65 -0.83 -8.41
C TYR A 161 -11.52 -1.65 -9.02
N LEU A 162 -11.72 -2.95 -9.24
CA LEU A 162 -10.75 -3.82 -9.91
C LEU A 162 -10.46 -3.35 -11.34
N LEU A 163 -11.50 -3.14 -12.16
CA LEU A 163 -11.32 -2.79 -13.57
C LEU A 163 -10.66 -1.42 -13.75
N LEU A 164 -11.17 -0.40 -13.05
CA LEU A 164 -10.61 0.95 -13.14
C LEU A 164 -9.24 1.04 -12.48
N GLY A 165 -9.02 0.31 -11.38
CA GLY A 165 -7.75 0.23 -10.69
C GLY A 165 -6.66 -0.44 -11.53
N ALA A 166 -6.97 -1.59 -12.17
CA ALA A 166 -6.04 -2.27 -13.07
C ALA A 166 -5.65 -1.38 -14.27
N PHE A 167 -6.61 -0.60 -14.78
CA PHE A 167 -6.32 0.36 -15.85
C PHE A 167 -5.38 1.47 -15.39
N ALA A 168 -5.60 2.02 -14.19
CA ALA A 168 -4.74 3.04 -13.59
C ALA A 168 -3.33 2.50 -13.30
N SER A 169 -3.23 1.26 -12.81
CA SER A 169 -1.95 0.58 -12.59
C SER A 169 -1.17 0.36 -13.88
N ALA A 170 -1.85 0.08 -14.99
CA ALA A 170 -1.21 -0.04 -16.30
C ALA A 170 -0.60 1.30 -16.75
N PHE A 171 -1.28 2.43 -16.54
CA PHE A 171 -0.70 3.76 -16.82
C PHE A 171 0.52 4.03 -15.96
N LEU A 172 0.46 3.73 -14.67
CA LEU A 172 1.60 3.90 -13.76
C LEU A 172 2.81 3.07 -14.22
N LEU A 173 2.59 1.80 -14.53
CA LEU A 173 3.66 0.90 -15.01
C LEU A 173 4.25 1.38 -16.34
N TYR A 174 3.40 1.88 -17.24
CA TYR A 174 3.87 2.44 -18.50
C TYR A 174 4.67 3.72 -18.30
N GLY A 175 4.27 4.56 -17.33
CA GLY A 175 5.06 5.71 -16.89
C GLY A 175 6.45 5.33 -16.37
N ILE A 176 6.52 4.25 -15.58
CA ILE A 176 7.79 3.67 -15.09
C ILE A 176 8.65 3.23 -16.28
N ALA A 177 8.06 2.56 -17.28
CA ALA A 177 8.78 2.08 -18.47
C ALA A 177 9.38 3.25 -19.29
N PHE A 178 8.67 4.38 -19.43
CA PHE A 178 9.21 5.55 -20.10
C PHE A 178 10.35 6.22 -19.32
N LEU A 179 10.23 6.34 -18.01
CA LEU A 179 11.31 6.87 -17.17
C LEU A 179 12.53 5.95 -17.22
N TYR A 180 12.32 4.64 -17.17
CA TYR A 180 13.40 3.66 -17.35
C TYR A 180 14.06 3.79 -18.73
N GLY A 181 13.26 3.94 -19.81
CA GLY A 181 13.77 4.14 -21.16
C GLY A 181 14.63 5.40 -21.33
N SER A 182 14.37 6.45 -20.54
CA SER A 182 15.17 7.67 -20.52
C SER A 182 16.38 7.57 -19.61
N ALA A 183 16.23 7.08 -18.36
CA ALA A 183 17.27 7.12 -17.32
C ALA A 183 18.09 5.83 -17.23
N GLY A 184 17.67 4.73 -17.87
CA GLY A 184 18.32 3.43 -17.79
C GLY A 184 18.23 2.78 -16.39
N SER A 185 17.39 3.31 -15.49
CA SER A 185 17.21 2.83 -14.11
C SER A 185 15.82 3.13 -13.59
N THR A 186 15.33 2.28 -12.67
CA THR A 186 14.08 2.49 -11.92
C THR A 186 14.32 3.10 -10.53
N ARG A 187 15.59 3.21 -10.10
CA ARG A 187 15.97 3.79 -8.81
C ARG A 187 15.75 5.31 -8.82
N LEU A 188 15.11 5.82 -7.77
CA LEU A 188 14.78 7.24 -7.66
C LEU A 188 16.02 8.14 -7.64
N ASP A 189 17.10 7.74 -6.94
CA ASP A 189 18.36 8.48 -6.89
C ASP A 189 19.07 8.58 -8.26
N ARG A 190 19.01 7.51 -9.07
CA ARG A 190 19.57 7.52 -10.41
C ARG A 190 18.73 8.32 -11.40
N ILE A 191 17.41 8.25 -11.26
CA ILE A 191 16.50 9.10 -12.03
C ILE A 191 16.76 10.57 -11.70
N ALA A 192 16.91 10.93 -10.41
CA ALA A 192 17.25 12.27 -9.98
C ALA A 192 18.59 12.74 -10.61
N ALA A 193 19.63 11.90 -10.55
CA ALA A 193 20.92 12.21 -11.17
C ALA A 193 20.81 12.42 -12.69
N HIS A 194 19.97 11.62 -13.38
CA HIS A 194 19.72 11.81 -14.81
C HIS A 194 18.99 13.13 -15.09
N LEU A 195 17.97 13.46 -14.31
CA LEU A 195 17.17 14.68 -14.50
C LEU A 195 17.91 15.97 -14.11
N SER A 196 18.95 15.88 -13.26
CA SER A 196 19.81 17.02 -12.92
C SER A 196 20.62 17.53 -14.13
N HIS A 197 20.81 16.70 -15.15
CA HIS A 197 21.37 17.12 -16.43
C HIS A 197 20.29 17.76 -17.29
N GLY A 198 20.33 19.06 -17.50
CA GLY A 198 19.28 19.84 -18.18
C GLY A 198 18.77 19.28 -19.51
N ALA A 199 19.64 18.62 -20.30
CA ALA A 199 19.28 17.93 -21.54
C ALA A 199 18.27 16.79 -21.37
N ALA A 200 18.16 16.19 -20.18
CA ALA A 200 17.18 15.14 -19.93
C ALA A 200 15.74 15.63 -20.06
N TRP A 201 15.48 16.89 -19.76
CA TRP A 201 14.16 17.51 -19.89
C TRP A 201 13.73 17.78 -21.34
N GLU A 202 14.64 17.71 -22.31
CA GLU A 202 14.30 17.77 -23.74
C GLU A 202 13.76 16.43 -24.27
N ASN A 203 13.93 15.35 -23.49
CA ASN A 203 13.45 14.02 -23.88
C ASN A 203 11.94 13.87 -23.60
N PRO A 204 11.10 13.67 -24.63
CA PRO A 204 9.65 13.49 -24.43
C PRO A 204 9.29 12.32 -23.52
N LEU A 205 10.11 11.27 -23.44
CA LEU A 205 9.88 10.11 -22.56
C LEU A 205 9.80 10.51 -21.09
N VAL A 206 10.54 11.55 -20.67
CA VAL A 206 10.51 12.05 -19.29
C VAL A 206 9.13 12.64 -18.99
N PHE A 207 8.61 13.52 -19.85
CA PHE A 207 7.30 14.16 -19.65
C PHE A 207 6.16 13.13 -19.66
N PHE A 208 6.16 12.23 -20.64
CA PHE A 208 5.16 11.17 -20.71
C PHE A 208 5.27 10.23 -19.50
N GLY A 209 6.49 9.87 -19.09
CA GLY A 209 6.74 9.03 -17.93
C GLY A 209 6.19 9.64 -16.63
N ILE A 210 6.52 10.91 -16.38
CA ILE A 210 6.03 11.66 -15.21
C ILE A 210 4.49 11.80 -15.27
N GLY A 211 3.94 12.18 -16.42
CA GLY A 211 2.50 12.35 -16.60
C GLY A 211 1.71 11.07 -16.32
N LEU A 212 2.15 9.93 -16.87
CA LEU A 212 1.50 8.64 -16.67
C LEU A 212 1.64 8.13 -15.22
N LEU A 213 2.78 8.38 -14.59
CA LEU A 213 3.00 8.05 -13.19
C LEU A 213 2.05 8.86 -12.30
N LEU A 214 1.88 10.16 -12.60
CA LEU A 214 0.91 11.01 -11.91
C LEU A 214 -0.53 10.54 -12.12
N VAL A 215 -0.92 10.07 -13.31
CA VAL A 215 -2.26 9.51 -13.57
C VAL A 215 -2.55 8.33 -12.63
N GLY A 216 -1.62 7.39 -12.48
CA GLY A 216 -1.78 6.25 -11.59
C GLY A 216 -1.91 6.65 -10.11
N LEU A 217 -1.08 7.58 -9.64
CA LEU A 217 -1.16 8.09 -8.27
C LEU A 217 -2.39 8.96 -8.05
N ALA A 218 -2.79 9.79 -9.02
CA ALA A 218 -3.99 10.63 -8.98
C ALA A 218 -5.26 9.77 -8.87
N PHE A 219 -5.33 8.64 -9.60
CA PHE A 219 -6.40 7.66 -9.43
C PHE A 219 -6.48 7.16 -7.99
N LYS A 220 -5.35 6.83 -7.37
CA LYS A 220 -5.30 6.30 -6.00
C LYS A 220 -5.71 7.33 -4.95
N ILE A 221 -5.34 8.59 -5.16
CA ILE A 221 -5.79 9.71 -4.32
C ILE A 221 -7.27 10.01 -4.54
N GLY A 222 -7.79 9.71 -5.73
CA GLY A 222 -9.12 10.10 -6.16
C GLY A 222 -9.19 11.55 -6.63
N ALA A 223 -8.10 12.04 -7.24
CA ALA A 223 -8.05 13.39 -7.79
C ALA A 223 -8.85 13.48 -9.11
N VAL A 224 -9.49 14.62 -9.35
CA VAL A 224 -10.17 14.92 -10.63
C VAL A 224 -9.12 14.94 -11.76
N PRO A 225 -9.40 14.29 -12.90
CA PRO A 225 -10.62 13.63 -13.35
C PRO A 225 -10.71 12.11 -13.01
N PHE A 226 -9.74 11.55 -12.30
CA PHE A 226 -9.61 10.10 -12.04
C PHE A 226 -10.40 9.61 -10.81
N HIS A 227 -11.42 10.35 -10.36
CA HIS A 227 -12.18 10.11 -9.12
C HIS A 227 -13.50 9.34 -9.32
N MET A 228 -13.86 8.99 -10.55
CA MET A 228 -15.18 8.44 -10.90
C MET A 228 -15.53 7.12 -10.20
N TRP A 229 -14.53 6.40 -9.69
CA TRP A 229 -14.73 5.14 -8.96
C TRP A 229 -15.16 5.34 -7.50
N LEU A 230 -14.86 6.51 -6.90
CA LEU A 230 -15.03 6.74 -5.47
C LEU A 230 -16.47 6.59 -4.97
N PRO A 231 -17.51 7.20 -5.58
CA PRO A 231 -18.87 7.12 -5.06
C PRO A 231 -19.36 5.69 -4.97
N ASP A 232 -19.24 4.94 -6.06
CA ASP A 232 -19.76 3.57 -6.17
C ASP A 232 -19.02 2.62 -5.21
N VAL A 233 -17.71 2.76 -5.10
CA VAL A 233 -16.87 1.89 -4.24
C VAL A 233 -17.09 2.22 -2.77
N TYR A 234 -17.24 3.49 -2.41
CA TYR A 234 -17.44 3.89 -1.02
C TYR A 234 -18.86 3.58 -0.52
N GLU A 235 -19.85 3.56 -1.41
CA GLU A 235 -21.21 3.15 -1.08
C GLU A 235 -21.33 1.63 -0.94
N GLY A 236 -20.71 0.87 -1.84
CA GLY A 236 -20.87 -0.59 -1.89
C GLY A 236 -19.96 -1.38 -0.95
N ALA A 237 -18.84 -0.79 -0.48
CA ALA A 237 -17.93 -1.45 0.45
C ALA A 237 -18.48 -1.41 1.90
N PRO A 238 -18.09 -2.38 2.76
CA PRO A 238 -18.37 -2.31 4.19
C PRO A 238 -17.86 -0.99 4.79
N THR A 239 -18.61 -0.41 5.74
CA THR A 239 -18.28 0.93 6.29
C THR A 239 -16.89 1.02 6.88
N SER A 240 -16.43 -0.01 7.60
CA SER A 240 -15.08 -0.09 8.14
C SER A 240 -13.99 -0.15 7.06
N VAL A 241 -14.28 -0.84 5.94
CA VAL A 241 -13.39 -0.88 4.77
C VAL A 241 -13.33 0.49 4.10
N THR A 242 -14.46 1.16 3.92
CA THR A 242 -14.52 2.52 3.36
C THR A 242 -13.72 3.50 4.20
N ALA A 243 -13.86 3.45 5.54
CA ALA A 243 -13.07 4.29 6.45
C ALA A 243 -11.56 4.01 6.32
N PHE A 244 -11.15 2.73 6.24
CA PHE A 244 -9.77 2.31 6.02
C PHE A 244 -9.23 2.84 4.67
N MET A 245 -10.03 2.73 3.61
CA MET A 245 -9.65 3.22 2.28
C MET A 245 -9.49 4.75 2.26
N ILE A 246 -10.43 5.50 2.85
CA ILE A 246 -10.37 6.97 2.86
C ILE A 246 -9.12 7.47 3.60
N ALA A 247 -8.81 6.90 4.75
CA ALA A 247 -7.66 7.33 5.53
C ALA A 247 -6.33 6.76 4.99
N GLY A 248 -6.26 5.43 4.82
CA GLY A 248 -5.03 4.72 4.53
C GLY A 248 -4.53 4.92 3.10
N THR A 249 -5.39 4.66 2.10
CA THR A 249 -4.94 4.68 0.70
C THR A 249 -4.50 6.07 0.24
N LYS A 250 -5.20 7.11 0.67
CA LYS A 250 -4.82 8.49 0.32
C LYS A 250 -3.51 8.87 0.98
N ALA A 251 -3.34 8.59 2.27
CA ALA A 251 -2.09 8.83 2.97
C ALA A 251 -0.91 8.08 2.32
N ALA A 252 -1.11 6.80 1.91
CA ALA A 252 -0.09 6.02 1.22
C ALA A 252 0.27 6.58 -0.16
N ALA A 253 -0.74 6.99 -0.94
CA ALA A 253 -0.50 7.57 -2.26
C ALA A 253 0.19 8.94 -2.16
N PHE A 254 -0.15 9.77 -1.16
CA PHE A 254 0.60 11.00 -0.89
C PHE A 254 2.02 10.73 -0.42
N ALA A 255 2.25 9.74 0.46
CA ALA A 255 3.59 9.34 0.88
C ALA A 255 4.44 8.91 -0.33
N ALA A 256 3.87 8.08 -1.22
CA ALA A 256 4.53 7.64 -2.45
C ALA A 256 4.83 8.82 -3.39
N LEU A 257 3.88 9.74 -3.55
CA LEU A 257 4.05 10.95 -4.35
C LEU A 257 5.19 11.82 -3.80
N LEU A 258 5.17 12.11 -2.49
CA LEU A 258 6.22 12.89 -1.83
C LEU A 258 7.58 12.20 -1.93
N ARG A 259 7.62 10.89 -1.76
CA ARG A 259 8.87 10.10 -1.89
C ARG A 259 9.41 10.13 -3.31
N ALA A 260 8.58 9.79 -4.31
CA ALA A 260 9.00 9.71 -5.69
C ALA A 260 9.40 11.09 -6.24
N PHE A 261 8.55 12.09 -6.06
CA PHE A 261 8.79 13.42 -6.63
C PHE A 261 9.75 14.26 -5.80
N GLY A 262 9.72 14.14 -4.47
CA GLY A 262 10.67 14.81 -3.57
C GLY A 262 12.09 14.29 -3.71
N THR A 263 12.29 13.01 -4.09
CA THR A 263 13.62 12.44 -4.31
C THR A 263 14.09 12.62 -5.75
N ALA A 264 13.20 12.40 -6.75
CA ALA A 264 13.59 12.36 -8.15
C ALA A 264 13.56 13.73 -8.84
N LEU A 265 12.77 14.70 -8.36
CA LEU A 265 12.54 15.99 -9.03
C LEU A 265 13.08 17.21 -8.24
N THR A 266 13.62 17.03 -7.04
CA THR A 266 14.33 18.12 -6.35
C THR A 266 15.77 18.16 -6.86
N PRO A 267 16.20 19.32 -7.42
CA PRO A 267 17.57 19.49 -7.91
C PRO A 267 18.62 19.43 -6.79
#